data_be94629e6f496524366c120bbdaaedeb
#
_entry.id   be94629e6f496524366c120bbdaaedeb
#
_cell.length_a   1.000
_cell.length_b   1.000
_cell.length_c   1.000
_cell.angle_alpha   90.00
_cell.angle_beta   90.00
_cell.angle_gamma   90.00
#
_symmetry.space_group_name_H-M   'P 1'
#
loop_
_entity.id
_entity.type
_entity.pdbx_description
1 polymer ?
#
loop_
_entity_poly.entity_id
_entity_poly.type
_entity_poly.pdbx_seq_one_letter_code
_entity_poly.pdbx_strand_id
1 'polypeptide(L)'
;IAAFDGDGTCQLHPQKYKCIPYSNSILRLNHIWDIFSLNGKALELDFDELTKGRVSCKPDGSNQILGERYFLEEGAKISCSIINTLTGPVYLGKDAEIWEGSLVRRWELKFMALLR
;
A
#
# COMPACT_ATOMS: atom_id res chain seq x y z
N ILE A 1 -5.74 6.78 20.65
CA ILE A 1 -4.54 7.52 21.14
C ILE A 1 -4.05 6.75 22.36
N ALA A 2 -2.89 6.10 22.26
CA ALA A 2 -2.26 5.45 23.39
C ALA A 2 -1.57 6.52 24.27
N ALA A 3 -1.89 6.55 25.56
CA ALA A 3 -1.15 7.35 26.50
C ALA A 3 -0.02 6.50 27.09
N PHE A 4 1.22 6.99 27.01
CA PHE A 4 2.39 6.35 27.60
C PHE A 4 2.63 6.99 28.98
N ASP A 5 2.73 6.15 30.00
CA ASP A 5 3.26 6.56 31.28
C ASP A 5 4.79 6.67 31.21
N GLY A 6 5.39 7.48 32.08
CA GLY A 6 6.82 7.83 31.99
C GLY A 6 7.82 6.66 32.15
N ASP A 7 7.34 5.44 32.38
CA ASP A 7 8.13 4.19 32.40
C ASP A 7 8.05 3.37 31.13
N GLY A 8 7.35 3.88 30.10
CA GLY A 8 7.21 3.19 28.81
C GLY A 8 6.17 2.06 28.79
N THR A 9 5.45 1.84 29.87
CA THR A 9 4.35 0.87 29.90
C THR A 9 3.05 1.50 29.42
N CYS A 10 2.45 0.93 28.38
CA CYS A 10 1.14 1.34 27.88
C CYS A 10 0.06 0.67 28.71
N GLN A 11 -0.46 1.33 29.75
CA GLN A 11 -1.63 0.88 30.49
C GLN A 11 -2.87 1.59 29.95
N LEU A 12 -3.68 0.87 29.18
CA LEU A 12 -5.01 1.31 28.79
C LEU A 12 -5.99 1.04 29.94
N HIS A 13 -6.37 2.09 30.67
CA HIS A 13 -7.45 2.01 31.65
C HIS A 13 -8.79 2.20 30.92
N PRO A 14 -9.61 1.13 30.71
CA PRO A 14 -10.86 1.22 29.92
C PRO A 14 -11.86 2.24 30.50
N GLN A 15 -11.79 2.52 31.79
CA GLN A 15 -12.71 3.45 32.45
C GLN A 15 -12.43 4.94 32.14
N LYS A 16 -11.27 5.27 31.60
CA LYS A 16 -10.82 6.64 31.31
C LYS A 16 -11.15 7.09 29.89
N TYR A 17 -11.57 6.19 29.02
CA TYR A 17 -11.77 6.44 27.60
C TYR A 17 -13.14 5.96 27.13
N LYS A 18 -13.76 6.72 26.22
CA LYS A 18 -14.98 6.30 25.54
C LYS A 18 -14.61 5.20 24.55
N CYS A 19 -15.02 3.96 24.83
CA CYS A 19 -14.86 2.87 23.90
C CYS A 19 -15.83 2.99 22.73
N ILE A 20 -15.32 3.05 21.52
CA ILE A 20 -16.10 2.99 20.28
C ILE A 20 -15.94 1.59 19.73
N PRO A 21 -17.02 0.78 19.65
CA PRO A 21 -16.92 -0.55 19.09
C PRO A 21 -16.58 -0.46 17.60
N TYR A 22 -15.54 -1.18 17.18
CA TYR A 22 -15.16 -1.32 15.79
C TYR A 22 -15.68 -2.64 15.25
N SER A 23 -16.62 -2.59 14.31
CA SER A 23 -17.33 -3.76 13.78
C SER A 23 -16.67 -4.43 12.58
N ASN A 24 -15.65 -3.80 11.99
CA ASN A 24 -14.96 -4.35 10.82
C ASN A 24 -13.83 -5.30 11.23
N SER A 25 -13.44 -6.17 10.31
CA SER A 25 -12.28 -7.05 10.53
C SER A 25 -10.99 -6.24 10.63
N ILE A 26 -10.21 -6.49 11.67
CA ILE A 26 -8.89 -5.86 11.87
C ILE A 26 -7.82 -6.83 11.40
N LEU A 27 -6.88 -6.34 10.58
CA LEU A 27 -5.69 -7.09 10.24
C LEU A 27 -4.76 -7.08 11.46
N ARG A 28 -4.54 -8.25 12.07
CA ARG A 28 -3.76 -8.37 13.30
C ARG A 28 -2.50 -9.19 13.05
N LEU A 29 -1.37 -8.69 13.54
CA LEU A 29 -0.10 -9.41 13.60
C LEU A 29 -0.04 -10.16 14.94
N ASN A 30 -0.05 -11.49 14.90
CA ASN A 30 0.10 -12.32 16.09
C ASN A 30 1.53 -12.85 16.22
N HIS A 31 2.25 -12.96 15.09
CA HIS A 31 3.61 -13.49 15.02
C HIS A 31 4.46 -12.62 14.09
N ILE A 32 5.77 -12.68 14.24
CA ILE A 32 6.70 -11.88 13.42
C ILE A 32 6.55 -12.19 11.92
N TRP A 33 6.30 -13.43 11.56
CA TRP A 33 6.11 -13.84 10.16
C TRP A 33 4.78 -13.39 9.55
N ASP A 34 3.82 -12.94 10.37
CA ASP A 34 2.56 -12.38 9.87
C ASP A 34 2.81 -11.10 9.07
N ILE A 35 3.90 -10.39 9.35
CA ILE A 35 4.35 -9.23 8.57
C ILE A 35 4.44 -9.63 7.09
N PHE A 36 5.03 -10.78 6.81
CA PHE A 36 5.13 -11.28 5.44
C PHE A 36 3.82 -11.88 4.93
N SER A 37 3.11 -12.63 5.77
CA SER A 37 1.89 -13.35 5.37
C SER A 37 0.70 -12.44 5.09
N LEU A 38 0.59 -11.35 5.81
CA LEU A 38 -0.51 -10.41 5.71
C LEU A 38 -0.21 -9.17 4.85
N ASN A 39 1.07 -8.96 4.51
CA ASN A 39 1.48 -7.80 3.74
C ASN A 39 0.72 -7.66 2.41
N GLY A 40 0.54 -8.75 1.69
CA GLY A 40 -0.21 -8.73 0.44
C GLY A 40 -1.64 -8.24 0.59
N LYS A 41 -2.32 -8.71 1.65
CA LYS A 41 -3.69 -8.27 1.96
C LYS A 41 -3.73 -6.82 2.44
N ALA A 42 -2.75 -6.40 3.25
CA ALA A 42 -2.64 -5.01 3.69
C ALA A 42 -2.49 -4.07 2.51
N LEU A 43 -1.58 -4.40 1.57
CA LEU A 43 -1.35 -3.60 0.37
C LEU A 43 -2.59 -3.46 -0.53
N GLU A 44 -3.41 -4.50 -0.63
CA GLU A 44 -4.67 -4.43 -1.38
C GLU A 44 -5.67 -3.47 -0.72
N LEU A 45 -5.80 -3.57 0.59
CA LEU A 45 -6.66 -2.66 1.36
C LEU A 45 -6.18 -1.22 1.29
N ASP A 46 -4.87 -1.01 1.41
CA ASP A 46 -4.26 0.32 1.31
C ASP A 46 -4.44 0.91 -0.09
N PHE A 47 -4.26 0.10 -1.14
CA PHE A 47 -4.48 0.55 -2.51
C PHE A 47 -5.93 0.99 -2.72
N ASP A 48 -6.90 0.19 -2.30
CA ASP A 48 -8.32 0.48 -2.45
C ASP A 48 -8.71 1.76 -1.67
N GLU A 49 -8.16 1.96 -0.47
CA GLU A 49 -8.43 3.17 0.33
C GLU A 49 -7.75 4.41 -0.25
N LEU A 50 -6.47 4.30 -0.66
CA LEU A 50 -5.71 5.42 -1.22
C LEU A 50 -6.23 5.88 -2.57
N THR A 51 -6.82 4.98 -3.37
CA THR A 51 -7.33 5.32 -4.71
C THR A 51 -8.80 5.70 -4.71
N LYS A 52 -9.49 5.52 -3.61
CA LYS A 52 -10.93 5.76 -3.49
C LYS A 52 -11.30 7.21 -3.82
N GLY A 53 -12.15 7.37 -4.84
CA GLY A 53 -12.61 8.69 -5.30
C GLY A 53 -11.54 9.54 -6.00
N ARG A 54 -10.37 8.97 -6.30
CA ARG A 54 -9.28 9.65 -7.00
C ARG A 54 -9.17 9.15 -8.45
N VAL A 55 -8.62 9.99 -9.31
CA VAL A 55 -8.38 9.64 -10.72
C VAL A 55 -6.89 9.47 -10.93
N SER A 56 -6.52 8.33 -11.52
CA SER A 56 -5.13 8.04 -11.90
C SER A 56 -4.70 8.89 -13.08
N CYS A 57 -3.47 9.38 -13.07
CA CYS A 57 -2.84 9.89 -14.26
C CYS A 57 -2.66 8.79 -15.31
N LYS A 58 -2.65 9.17 -16.58
CA LYS A 58 -2.43 8.23 -17.68
C LYS A 58 -0.93 8.03 -17.89
N PRO A 59 -0.46 6.77 -17.98
CA PRO A 59 0.91 6.49 -18.34
C PRO A 59 1.19 6.89 -19.78
N ASP A 60 2.44 7.15 -20.09
CA ASP A 60 2.90 7.36 -21.46
C ASP A 60 2.67 6.10 -22.32
N GLY A 61 2.35 6.30 -23.60
CA GLY A 61 2.05 5.21 -24.55
C GLY A 61 3.24 4.31 -24.89
N SER A 62 4.45 4.64 -24.45
CA SER A 62 5.65 3.80 -24.59
C SER A 62 5.66 2.61 -23.63
N ASN A 63 4.76 2.58 -22.64
CA ASN A 63 4.71 1.57 -21.61
C ASN A 63 3.79 0.41 -22.00
N GLN A 64 4.15 -0.81 -21.57
CA GLN A 64 3.28 -1.96 -21.66
C GLN A 64 2.65 -2.25 -20.30
N ILE A 65 1.33 -2.10 -20.20
CA ILE A 65 0.59 -2.35 -18.96
C ILE A 65 -0.26 -3.59 -19.11
N LEU A 66 -0.05 -4.56 -18.23
CA LEU A 66 -0.82 -5.80 -18.14
C LEU A 66 -1.72 -5.73 -16.92
N GLY A 67 -3.03 -5.65 -17.14
CA GLY A 67 -4.04 -5.50 -16.09
C GLY A 67 -4.46 -4.04 -15.87
N GLU A 68 -5.41 -3.84 -14.95
CA GLU A 68 -6.08 -2.54 -14.75
C GLU A 68 -5.86 -1.93 -13.36
N ARG A 69 -5.27 -2.68 -12.43
CA ARG A 69 -5.08 -2.25 -11.05
C ARG A 69 -3.77 -1.47 -10.87
N TYR A 70 -3.69 -0.31 -11.50
CA TYR A 70 -2.59 0.64 -11.28
C TYR A 70 -3.12 2.02 -10.94
N PHE A 71 -2.33 2.78 -10.22
CA PHE A 71 -2.61 4.17 -9.90
C PHE A 71 -1.34 4.99 -9.97
N LEU A 72 -1.40 6.08 -10.71
CA LEU A 72 -0.31 7.04 -10.89
C LEU A 72 -0.73 8.38 -10.32
N GLU A 73 0.02 8.90 -9.37
CA GLU A 73 -0.17 10.26 -8.88
C GLU A 73 0.41 11.28 -9.85
N GLU A 74 0.07 12.53 -9.60
CA GLU A 74 0.59 13.67 -10.38
C GLU A 74 2.12 13.73 -10.29
N GLY A 75 2.76 13.97 -11.43
CA GLY A 75 4.22 14.02 -11.53
C GLY A 75 4.91 12.65 -11.62
N ALA A 76 4.20 11.54 -11.44
CA ALA A 76 4.78 10.22 -11.62
C ALA A 76 5.21 9.99 -13.08
N LYS A 77 6.45 9.54 -13.29
CA LYS A 77 7.05 9.34 -14.60
C LYS A 77 7.34 7.86 -14.85
N ILE A 78 6.85 7.37 -15.97
CA ILE A 78 7.12 6.01 -16.44
C ILE A 78 7.28 6.06 -17.95
N SER A 79 8.38 5.54 -18.46
CA SER A 79 8.65 5.45 -19.90
C SER A 79 9.28 4.13 -20.25
N CYS A 80 8.92 3.56 -21.40
CA CYS A 80 9.52 2.33 -21.94
C CYS A 80 9.63 1.18 -20.93
N SER A 81 8.62 0.98 -20.10
CA SER A 81 8.61 0.00 -19.01
C SER A 81 7.44 -0.97 -19.13
N ILE A 82 7.57 -2.14 -18.50
CA ILE A 82 6.51 -3.14 -18.44
C ILE A 82 5.97 -3.18 -17.01
N ILE A 83 4.66 -2.94 -16.87
CA ILE A 83 3.98 -2.97 -15.57
C ILE A 83 2.95 -4.08 -15.59
N ASN A 84 3.13 -5.07 -14.72
CA ASN A 84 2.22 -6.20 -14.61
C ASN A 84 1.43 -6.13 -13.31
N THR A 85 0.14 -5.82 -13.42
CA THR A 85 -0.79 -5.71 -12.29
C THR A 85 -1.73 -6.92 -12.16
N LEU A 86 -1.52 -7.98 -12.95
CA LEU A 86 -2.36 -9.18 -12.91
C LEU A 86 -2.30 -9.92 -11.57
N THR A 87 -1.17 -9.81 -10.88
CA THR A 87 -0.96 -10.47 -9.58
C THR A 87 -1.16 -9.54 -8.38
N GLY A 88 -1.42 -8.27 -8.59
CA GLY A 88 -1.69 -7.30 -7.54
C GLY A 88 -1.52 -5.85 -7.99
N PRO A 89 -2.03 -4.90 -7.22
CA PRO A 89 -2.03 -3.50 -7.59
C PRO A 89 -0.62 -2.89 -7.59
N VAL A 90 -0.44 -1.88 -8.44
CA VAL A 90 0.76 -1.03 -8.50
C VAL A 90 0.36 0.41 -8.25
N TYR A 91 0.97 1.03 -7.26
CA TYR A 91 0.76 2.43 -6.91
C TYR A 91 2.06 3.19 -7.03
N LEU A 92 2.05 4.27 -7.80
CA LEU A 92 3.16 5.21 -7.92
C LEU A 92 2.76 6.53 -7.29
N GLY A 93 3.48 6.89 -6.24
CA GLY A 93 3.28 8.14 -5.53
C GLY A 93 3.70 9.35 -6.35
N LYS A 94 3.40 10.52 -5.79
CA LYS A 94 3.72 11.81 -6.40
C LYS A 94 5.22 11.91 -6.71
N ASP A 95 5.51 12.37 -7.92
CA ASP A 95 6.88 12.58 -8.43
C ASP A 95 7.76 11.30 -8.43
N ALA A 96 7.17 10.12 -8.26
CA ALA A 96 7.88 8.86 -8.39
C ALA A 96 8.31 8.61 -9.83
N GLU A 97 9.50 8.02 -10.01
CA GLU A 97 10.06 7.76 -11.33
C GLU A 97 10.41 6.28 -11.49
N ILE A 98 9.98 5.68 -12.60
CA ILE A 98 10.40 4.35 -13.04
C ILE A 98 11.24 4.52 -14.29
N TRP A 99 12.48 4.07 -14.22
CA TRP A 99 13.44 4.20 -15.30
C TRP A 99 13.12 3.23 -16.45
N GLU A 100 13.54 3.62 -17.64
CA GLU A 100 13.32 2.89 -18.86
C GLU A 100 13.87 1.44 -18.78
N GLY A 101 13.13 0.52 -19.37
CA GLY A 101 13.47 -0.90 -19.36
C GLY A 101 13.14 -1.62 -18.06
N SER A 102 12.45 -0.97 -17.14
CA SER A 102 12.04 -1.60 -15.87
C SER A 102 10.91 -2.58 -16.07
N LEU A 103 10.98 -3.71 -15.36
CA LEU A 103 9.88 -4.66 -15.24
C LEU A 103 9.31 -4.59 -13.83
N VAL A 104 8.15 -3.97 -13.69
CA VAL A 104 7.43 -3.87 -12.41
C VAL A 104 6.36 -4.93 -12.36
N ARG A 105 6.47 -5.80 -11.36
CA ARG A 105 5.52 -6.88 -11.17
C ARG A 105 5.45 -7.20 -9.68
N ARG A 106 4.24 -7.46 -9.17
CA ARG A 106 4.10 -8.05 -7.84
C ARG A 106 4.56 -9.50 -7.93
N TRP A 107 5.67 -9.84 -7.27
CA TRP A 107 6.04 -11.22 -7.02
C TRP A 107 5.37 -11.68 -5.71
N GLU A 108 5.03 -12.94 -5.60
CA GLU A 108 4.39 -13.52 -4.41
C GLU A 108 5.24 -13.45 -3.13
N LEU A 109 6.53 -13.14 -3.26
CA LEU A 109 7.43 -12.67 -2.22
C LEU A 109 7.38 -11.14 -2.13
N LYS A 110 6.31 -10.63 -1.65
CA LYS A 110 6.04 -9.50 -0.77
C LYS A 110 7.07 -8.36 -0.70
N PHE A 111 7.49 -7.81 -1.83
CA PHE A 111 8.14 -6.52 -1.86
C PHE A 111 7.30 -5.52 -2.64
N MET A 112 6.75 -4.55 -1.93
CA MET A 112 6.25 -3.34 -2.54
C MET A 112 7.44 -2.41 -2.73
N ALA A 113 7.78 -2.06 -3.96
CA ALA A 113 8.61 -0.90 -4.21
C ALA A 113 7.72 0.34 -3.97
N LEU A 114 7.74 0.85 -2.75
CA LEU A 114 7.37 2.23 -2.49
C LEU A 114 8.60 3.05 -2.88
N LEU A 115 8.72 3.34 -4.17
CA LEU A 115 9.75 4.26 -4.67
C LEU A 115 9.26 5.68 -4.39
N ARG A 116 9.94 6.32 -3.50
CA ARG A 116 9.90 7.77 -3.29
C ARG A 116 11.02 8.42 -4.06
#